data_3d50604c2c1bb7834102def3811e5bd0
#
_entry.id   3d50604c2c1bb7834102def3811e5bd0
#
_cell.length_a   1.000
_cell.length_b   1.000
_cell.length_c   1.000
_cell.angle_alpha   90.00
_cell.angle_beta   90.00
_cell.angle_gamma   90.00
#
_symmetry.space_group_name_H-M   'P 1'
#
loop_
_entity.id
_entity.type
_entity.pdbx_description
1 polymer ?
#
loop_
_entity_poly.entity_id
_entity_poly.type
_entity_poly.pdbx_seq_one_letter_code
_entity_poly.pdbx_strand_id
1 'polypeptide(L)'
;MATSPDSGKMTFHSTLKRKLILSMLLVGILPLLIGLVMAFLQARKEIREVNGASFQALAVETGRKLDLVIKEEEAKTRRITLDPEIIRILEERRDVLLDGDEATFKDQLEHEQEAWIKKDPKFLQPITQGPLAKILEGHYRGTISEKDLSFTVVTRSATRALYITDIMGRLMASIHTKVPYTNKEASWWKGAFNKGIGQTYLENVAFDNLLDTYTFSLSIPIMDSIGYQAIGVLHRAYDAKEFFAPSIDIIGFGKTGHVMLIDSQGIVLSCPLLPTGKRIEDARVIPLVTPRHPGWAPTPSDGHGGTETSIIGFTPLPSVSRITQQSTGTAWHMFVWQSSEELYGPIQNLFTWIAVFGAISFGLLITLGSISAGRIVTPIRRLQAAAKLIGKGELREPIVIKTGDEIEELADEVNRMNQQLESAFKQLKSHLASKTAEVQYLQESTIQI
;
A
#
# COMPACT_ATOMS: atom_id res chain seq x y z
N MET A 1 -50.95 -2.18 54.03
CA MET A 1 -51.61 -3.03 53.05
C MET A 1 -51.40 -2.38 51.70
N ALA A 2 -50.44 -2.83 50.92
CA ALA A 2 -50.26 -2.41 49.55
C ALA A 2 -49.89 -3.67 48.79
N THR A 3 -50.78 -4.06 47.90
CA THR A 3 -50.70 -5.23 47.04
C THR A 3 -49.71 -4.95 45.91
N SER A 4 -48.71 -5.78 45.81
CA SER A 4 -47.74 -5.83 44.68
C SER A 4 -48.44 -6.31 43.39
N PRO A 5 -48.17 -5.71 42.23
CA PRO A 5 -48.69 -6.24 40.98
C PRO A 5 -47.77 -7.39 40.52
N ASP A 6 -48.44 -8.49 40.24
CA ASP A 6 -47.94 -9.72 39.66
C ASP A 6 -47.25 -9.45 38.31
N SER A 7 -45.94 -9.69 38.26
CA SER A 7 -45.15 -9.61 37.01
C SER A 7 -45.45 -10.81 36.14
N GLY A 8 -46.46 -10.70 35.31
CA GLY A 8 -46.78 -11.69 34.29
C GLY A 8 -45.59 -11.92 33.37
N LYS A 9 -44.83 -13.01 33.61
CA LYS A 9 -43.87 -13.56 32.66
C LYS A 9 -44.58 -13.89 31.35
N MET A 10 -44.42 -13.00 30.34
CA MET A 10 -44.76 -13.33 28.95
C MET A 10 -43.92 -14.52 28.49
N THR A 11 -44.45 -15.73 28.67
CA THR A 11 -43.88 -16.94 28.03
C THR A 11 -44.21 -16.83 26.53
N PHE A 12 -43.20 -16.38 25.75
CA PHE A 12 -43.24 -16.41 24.30
C PHE A 12 -43.28 -17.88 23.84
N HIS A 13 -44.48 -18.46 23.76
CA HIS A 13 -44.69 -19.76 23.12
C HIS A 13 -44.41 -19.59 21.61
N SER A 14 -43.16 -19.81 21.21
CA SER A 14 -42.82 -19.82 19.80
C SER A 14 -43.53 -20.98 19.12
N THR A 15 -44.36 -20.65 18.12
CA THR A 15 -45.13 -21.66 17.36
C THR A 15 -44.14 -22.65 16.69
N LEU A 16 -44.53 -23.93 16.53
CA LEU A 16 -43.71 -24.95 15.87
C LEU A 16 -43.13 -24.48 14.53
N LYS A 17 -43.90 -23.73 13.75
CA LYS A 17 -43.48 -23.07 12.50
C LYS A 17 -42.27 -22.19 12.71
N ARG A 18 -42.24 -21.33 13.74
CA ARG A 18 -41.14 -20.40 14.03
C ARG A 18 -39.89 -21.15 14.49
N LYS A 19 -40.03 -22.21 15.28
CA LYS A 19 -38.90 -23.03 15.70
C LYS A 19 -38.23 -23.76 14.52
N LEU A 20 -39.01 -24.32 13.59
CA LEU A 20 -38.53 -24.97 12.38
C LEU A 20 -37.79 -23.98 11.46
N ILE A 21 -38.35 -22.82 11.17
CA ILE A 21 -37.68 -21.80 10.35
C ILE A 21 -36.37 -21.36 11.02
N LEU A 22 -36.40 -21.10 12.34
CA LEU A 22 -35.22 -20.61 13.06
C LEU A 22 -34.09 -21.67 13.09
N SER A 23 -34.42 -22.94 13.28
CA SER A 23 -33.43 -24.04 13.23
C SER A 23 -32.84 -24.22 11.84
N MET A 24 -33.62 -24.12 10.76
CA MET A 24 -33.11 -24.19 9.39
C MET A 24 -32.19 -23.03 9.06
N LEU A 25 -32.52 -21.79 9.50
CA LEU A 25 -31.70 -20.61 9.33
C LEU A 25 -30.38 -20.73 10.13
N LEU A 26 -30.44 -21.19 11.37
CA LEU A 26 -29.29 -21.30 12.24
C LEU A 26 -28.30 -22.37 11.74
N VAL A 27 -28.78 -23.49 11.29
CA VAL A 27 -27.93 -24.60 10.78
C VAL A 27 -27.37 -24.29 9.38
N GLY A 28 -28.17 -23.63 8.50
CA GLY A 28 -27.74 -23.35 7.13
C GLY A 28 -26.90 -22.07 6.98
N ILE A 29 -27.27 -21.01 7.67
CA ILE A 29 -26.70 -19.68 7.42
C ILE A 29 -25.56 -19.33 8.35
N LEU A 30 -25.61 -19.71 9.62
CA LEU A 30 -24.60 -19.34 10.58
C LEU A 30 -23.19 -19.88 10.22
N PRO A 31 -23.00 -21.14 9.83
CA PRO A 31 -21.70 -21.64 9.38
C PRO A 31 -21.22 -20.94 8.10
N LEU A 32 -22.13 -20.64 7.17
CA LEU A 32 -21.81 -19.96 5.93
C LEU A 32 -21.35 -18.52 6.17
N LEU A 33 -22.01 -17.77 7.06
CA LEU A 33 -21.59 -16.41 7.46
C LEU A 33 -20.21 -16.43 8.14
N ILE A 34 -19.98 -17.35 9.05
CA ILE A 34 -18.70 -17.50 9.74
C ILE A 34 -17.61 -17.81 8.71
N GLY A 35 -17.85 -18.76 7.78
CA GLY A 35 -16.91 -19.11 6.73
C GLY A 35 -16.60 -17.92 5.80
N LEU A 36 -17.63 -17.14 5.44
CA LEU A 36 -17.46 -15.96 4.60
C LEU A 36 -16.63 -14.87 5.28
N VAL A 37 -16.91 -14.58 6.56
CA VAL A 37 -16.13 -13.60 7.34
C VAL A 37 -14.67 -14.06 7.47
N MET A 38 -14.44 -15.33 7.79
CA MET A 38 -13.09 -15.88 7.87
C MET A 38 -12.36 -15.81 6.54
N ALA A 39 -13.02 -16.19 5.43
CA ALA A 39 -12.45 -16.07 4.08
C ALA A 39 -12.10 -14.63 3.72
N PHE A 40 -12.95 -13.66 4.07
CA PHE A 40 -12.68 -12.24 3.86
C PHE A 40 -11.44 -11.75 4.62
N LEU A 41 -11.37 -12.05 5.91
CA LEU A 41 -10.23 -11.65 6.75
C LEU A 41 -8.93 -12.29 6.25
N GLN A 42 -8.97 -13.57 5.88
CA GLN A 42 -7.81 -14.28 5.33
C GLN A 42 -7.38 -13.69 3.99
N ALA A 43 -8.30 -13.45 3.07
CA ALA A 43 -7.99 -12.86 1.76
C ALA A 43 -7.36 -11.48 1.88
N ARG A 44 -7.88 -10.62 2.78
CA ARG A 44 -7.27 -9.30 3.05
C ARG A 44 -5.86 -9.41 3.60
N LYS A 45 -5.61 -10.37 4.50
CA LYS A 45 -4.28 -10.60 5.06
C LYS A 45 -3.31 -11.06 3.98
N GLU A 46 -3.67 -12.05 3.17
CA GLU A 46 -2.82 -12.58 2.11
C GLU A 46 -2.48 -11.54 1.04
N ILE A 47 -3.47 -10.76 0.59
CA ILE A 47 -3.21 -9.68 -0.36
C ILE A 47 -2.23 -8.67 0.21
N ARG A 48 -2.38 -8.29 1.47
CA ARG A 48 -1.46 -7.36 2.10
C ARG A 48 -0.04 -7.91 2.16
N GLU A 49 0.14 -9.17 2.51
CA GLU A 49 1.46 -9.81 2.61
C GLU A 49 2.10 -9.99 1.22
N VAL A 50 1.35 -10.49 0.24
CA VAL A 50 1.84 -10.72 -1.13
C VAL A 50 2.21 -9.39 -1.81
N ASN A 51 1.34 -8.38 -1.73
CA ASN A 51 1.64 -7.09 -2.35
C ASN A 51 2.75 -6.35 -1.59
N GLY A 52 2.77 -6.41 -0.26
CA GLY A 52 3.85 -5.85 0.53
C GLY A 52 5.21 -6.43 0.16
N ALA A 53 5.32 -7.75 0.07
CA ALA A 53 6.53 -8.44 -0.37
C ALA A 53 6.91 -8.10 -1.82
N SER A 54 5.93 -7.97 -2.71
CA SER A 54 6.15 -7.58 -4.11
C SER A 54 6.65 -6.13 -4.22
N PHE A 55 6.08 -5.21 -3.44
CA PHE A 55 6.54 -3.81 -3.42
C PHE A 55 7.92 -3.68 -2.79
N GLN A 56 8.23 -4.45 -1.76
CA GLN A 56 9.59 -4.53 -1.24
C GLN A 56 10.58 -5.02 -2.30
N ALA A 57 10.26 -6.09 -3.02
CA ALA A 57 11.11 -6.63 -4.08
C ALA A 57 11.32 -5.60 -5.20
N LEU A 58 10.27 -4.90 -5.62
CA LEU A 58 10.34 -3.85 -6.63
C LEU A 58 11.18 -2.65 -6.15
N ALA A 59 10.99 -2.22 -4.89
CA ALA A 59 11.81 -1.17 -4.28
C ALA A 59 13.30 -1.55 -4.27
N VAL A 60 13.61 -2.78 -3.85
CA VAL A 60 14.99 -3.31 -3.81
C VAL A 60 15.62 -3.33 -5.20
N GLU A 61 14.91 -3.84 -6.20
CA GLU A 61 15.44 -3.94 -7.56
C GLU A 61 15.67 -2.55 -8.18
N THR A 62 14.68 -1.65 -8.04
CA THR A 62 14.79 -0.28 -8.53
C THR A 62 15.89 0.50 -7.79
N GLY A 63 15.92 0.37 -6.47
CA GLY A 63 16.95 1.00 -5.62
C GLY A 63 18.35 0.51 -5.96
N ARG A 64 18.53 -0.80 -6.17
CA ARG A 64 19.81 -1.39 -6.59
C ARG A 64 20.26 -0.89 -7.95
N LYS A 65 19.32 -0.79 -8.91
CA LYS A 65 19.61 -0.25 -10.24
C LYS A 65 20.10 1.21 -10.14
N LEU A 66 19.39 2.05 -9.39
CA LEU A 66 19.77 3.45 -9.21
C LEU A 66 21.10 3.60 -8.46
N ASP A 67 21.32 2.83 -7.40
CA ASP A 67 22.58 2.82 -6.64
C ASP A 67 23.77 2.46 -7.52
N LEU A 68 23.59 1.48 -8.43
CA LEU A 68 24.59 1.08 -9.41
C LEU A 68 24.90 2.21 -10.41
N VAL A 69 23.85 2.86 -10.90
CA VAL A 69 23.94 3.96 -11.84
C VAL A 69 24.77 5.12 -11.27
N ILE A 70 24.46 5.55 -10.04
CA ILE A 70 25.18 6.65 -9.38
C ILE A 70 26.64 6.25 -9.11
N LYS A 71 26.87 5.00 -8.71
CA LYS A 71 28.23 4.46 -8.51
C LYS A 71 29.04 4.43 -9.82
N GLU A 72 28.39 4.12 -10.93
CA GLU A 72 29.02 4.15 -12.24
C GLU A 72 29.37 5.59 -12.67
N GLU A 73 28.47 6.55 -12.42
CA GLU A 73 28.75 7.97 -12.68
C GLU A 73 29.86 8.52 -11.77
N GLU A 74 29.92 8.09 -10.51
CA GLU A 74 31.07 8.38 -9.63
C GLU A 74 32.37 7.86 -10.24
N ALA A 75 32.39 6.61 -10.68
CA ALA A 75 33.57 6.01 -11.29
C ALA A 75 34.01 6.71 -12.60
N LYS A 76 33.05 7.10 -13.45
CA LYS A 76 33.31 7.88 -14.67
C LYS A 76 33.87 9.26 -14.34
N THR A 77 33.29 9.95 -13.39
CA THR A 77 33.75 11.28 -12.95
C THR A 77 35.13 11.19 -12.29
N ARG A 78 35.35 10.16 -11.49
CA ARG A 78 36.69 9.89 -10.89
C ARG A 78 37.80 9.64 -11.92
N ARG A 79 37.49 9.00 -13.06
CA ARG A 79 38.51 8.82 -14.14
C ARG A 79 39.02 10.14 -14.67
N ILE A 80 38.18 11.18 -14.70
CA ILE A 80 38.61 12.53 -15.12
C ILE A 80 39.66 13.07 -14.13
N THR A 81 39.50 12.84 -12.83
CA THR A 81 40.45 13.32 -11.81
C THR A 81 41.81 12.63 -11.84
N LEU A 82 41.93 11.54 -12.57
CA LEU A 82 43.16 10.78 -12.75
C LEU A 82 43.92 11.11 -14.05
N ASP A 83 43.41 12.09 -14.82
CA ASP A 83 44.07 12.50 -16.05
C ASP A 83 45.45 13.18 -15.73
N PRO A 84 46.56 12.67 -16.25
CA PRO A 84 47.88 13.19 -15.89
C PRO A 84 48.12 14.64 -16.25
N GLU A 85 47.48 15.13 -17.32
CA GLU A 85 47.63 16.52 -17.76
C GLU A 85 46.82 17.48 -16.86
N ILE A 86 45.66 17.05 -16.37
CA ILE A 86 44.88 17.79 -15.36
C ILE A 86 45.71 17.92 -14.09
N ILE A 87 46.30 16.80 -13.61
CA ILE A 87 47.12 16.79 -12.40
C ILE A 87 48.30 17.74 -12.57
N ARG A 88 49.08 17.61 -13.66
CA ARG A 88 50.23 18.47 -13.94
C ARG A 88 49.91 19.97 -13.92
N ILE A 89 48.83 20.39 -14.60
CA ILE A 89 48.45 21.81 -14.65
C ILE A 89 48.03 22.30 -13.27
N LEU A 90 47.33 21.49 -12.48
CA LEU A 90 46.91 21.88 -11.13
C LEU A 90 48.09 21.87 -10.13
N GLU A 91 49.08 20.99 -10.29
CA GLU A 91 50.33 21.02 -9.49
C GLU A 91 51.10 22.31 -9.76
N GLU A 92 51.34 22.65 -11.03
CA GLU A 92 51.96 23.93 -11.42
C GLU A 92 51.19 25.14 -10.83
N ARG A 93 49.86 25.09 -10.88
CA ARG A 93 49.03 26.15 -10.30
C ARG A 93 49.14 26.22 -8.78
N ARG A 94 49.13 25.08 -8.09
CA ARG A 94 49.32 24.98 -6.64
C ARG A 94 50.65 25.62 -6.22
N ASP A 95 51.74 25.26 -6.90
CA ASP A 95 53.07 25.75 -6.57
C ASP A 95 53.16 27.27 -6.69
N VAL A 96 52.61 27.85 -7.76
CA VAL A 96 52.50 29.29 -7.92
C VAL A 96 51.68 29.96 -6.79
N LEU A 97 50.63 29.31 -6.33
CA LEU A 97 49.77 29.83 -5.27
C LEU A 97 50.41 29.73 -3.87
N LEU A 98 51.28 28.75 -3.64
CA LEU A 98 51.99 28.59 -2.38
C LEU A 98 53.20 29.54 -2.25
N ASP A 99 53.80 29.95 -3.38
CA ASP A 99 54.94 30.87 -3.40
C ASP A 99 54.49 32.35 -3.37
N GLY A 100 53.21 32.66 -3.55
CA GLY A 100 52.69 34.01 -3.65
C GLY A 100 52.18 34.61 -2.32
N ASP A 101 51.98 35.92 -2.28
CA ASP A 101 51.48 36.64 -1.12
C ASP A 101 49.94 36.67 -1.08
N GLU A 102 49.34 36.34 0.09
CA GLU A 102 47.89 36.24 0.30
C GLU A 102 47.14 37.54 -0.03
N ALA A 103 47.72 38.72 0.26
CA ALA A 103 47.10 40.01 -0.02
C ALA A 103 46.94 40.26 -1.53
N THR A 104 48.00 39.95 -2.29
CA THR A 104 48.00 40.04 -3.78
C THR A 104 46.94 39.10 -4.39
N PHE A 105 46.75 37.91 -3.83
CA PHE A 105 45.75 36.98 -4.31
C PHE A 105 44.30 37.42 -4.05
N LYS A 106 44.05 38.18 -2.99
CA LYS A 106 42.71 38.67 -2.68
C LYS A 106 42.28 39.79 -3.70
N ASP A 107 43.16 40.71 -3.99
CA ASP A 107 42.88 41.77 -4.98
C ASP A 107 42.71 41.18 -6.39
N GLN A 108 43.51 40.19 -6.75
CA GLN A 108 43.36 39.45 -8.01
C GLN A 108 42.00 38.73 -8.08
N LEU A 109 41.57 38.10 -6.99
CA LEU A 109 40.31 37.34 -6.95
C LEU A 109 39.10 38.24 -7.22
N GLU A 110 39.06 39.44 -6.67
CA GLU A 110 37.98 40.39 -6.92
C GLU A 110 37.92 40.83 -8.41
N HIS A 111 39.07 41.09 -9.01
CA HIS A 111 39.20 41.41 -10.44
C HIS A 111 38.78 40.24 -11.34
N GLU A 112 39.24 39.05 -11.04
CA GLU A 112 38.89 37.81 -11.77
C GLU A 112 37.40 37.51 -11.69
N GLN A 113 36.80 37.69 -10.52
CA GLN A 113 35.36 37.48 -10.31
C GLN A 113 34.51 38.51 -11.09
N GLU A 114 34.93 39.79 -11.11
CA GLU A 114 34.27 40.79 -11.94
C GLU A 114 34.36 40.46 -13.43
N ALA A 115 35.57 40.08 -13.92
CA ALA A 115 35.77 39.70 -15.31
C ALA A 115 34.91 38.52 -15.73
N TRP A 116 34.74 37.51 -14.83
CA TRP A 116 33.87 36.36 -15.05
C TRP A 116 32.38 36.80 -15.14
N ILE A 117 31.90 37.62 -14.20
CA ILE A 117 30.52 38.14 -14.19
C ILE A 117 30.24 38.99 -15.42
N LYS A 118 31.18 39.86 -15.82
CA LYS A 118 31.07 40.70 -17.01
C LYS A 118 31.24 39.95 -18.33
N LYS A 119 31.57 38.65 -18.24
CA LYS A 119 31.84 37.77 -19.40
C LYS A 119 32.94 38.35 -20.32
N ASP A 120 34.02 38.87 -19.73
CA ASP A 120 35.15 39.35 -20.50
C ASP A 120 35.73 38.21 -21.36
N PRO A 121 35.71 38.31 -22.70
CA PRO A 121 36.17 37.25 -23.59
C PRO A 121 37.63 36.86 -23.37
N LYS A 122 38.50 37.78 -23.01
CA LYS A 122 39.93 37.51 -22.76
C LYS A 122 40.12 36.64 -21.51
N PHE A 123 39.25 36.81 -20.52
CA PHE A 123 39.27 36.08 -19.27
C PHE A 123 38.54 34.75 -19.39
N LEU A 124 37.39 34.72 -20.10
CA LEU A 124 36.62 33.50 -20.29
C LEU A 124 37.30 32.46 -21.17
N GLN A 125 37.97 32.87 -22.24
CA GLN A 125 38.54 31.98 -23.24
C GLN A 125 39.54 30.93 -22.64
N PRO A 126 40.50 31.30 -21.78
CA PRO A 126 41.36 30.31 -21.15
C PRO A 126 40.62 29.28 -20.31
N ILE A 127 39.55 29.66 -19.61
CA ILE A 127 38.76 28.83 -18.72
C ILE A 127 37.79 27.92 -19.50
N THR A 128 37.22 28.36 -20.61
CA THR A 128 36.20 27.64 -21.37
C THR A 128 36.73 26.94 -22.63
N GLN A 129 37.90 27.34 -23.13
CA GLN A 129 38.47 26.84 -24.37
C GLN A 129 39.96 26.48 -24.23
N GLY A 130 40.54 26.69 -23.03
CA GLY A 130 41.92 26.39 -22.72
C GLY A 130 42.21 24.85 -22.68
N PRO A 131 43.44 24.48 -22.42
CA PRO A 131 43.85 23.08 -22.41
C PRO A 131 43.00 22.20 -21.46
N LEU A 132 42.84 22.63 -20.20
CA LEU A 132 42.00 21.93 -19.22
C LEU A 132 40.52 21.79 -19.68
N ALA A 133 39.94 22.84 -20.25
CA ALA A 133 38.58 22.78 -20.75
C ALA A 133 38.38 21.80 -21.90
N LYS A 134 39.38 21.71 -22.80
CA LYS A 134 39.39 20.75 -23.91
C LYS A 134 39.52 19.30 -23.42
N ILE A 135 40.36 19.05 -22.43
CA ILE A 135 40.47 17.73 -21.80
C ILE A 135 39.15 17.37 -21.13
N LEU A 136 38.58 18.28 -20.37
CA LEU A 136 37.31 18.11 -19.69
C LEU A 136 36.16 17.83 -20.68
N GLU A 137 36.12 18.58 -21.80
CA GLU A 137 35.17 18.37 -22.88
C GLU A 137 35.36 17.01 -23.58
N GLY A 138 36.63 16.59 -23.79
CA GLY A 138 36.95 15.27 -24.33
C GLY A 138 36.42 14.13 -23.46
N HIS A 139 36.60 14.22 -22.16
CA HIS A 139 36.06 13.25 -21.21
C HIS A 139 34.54 13.31 -21.15
N TYR A 140 33.94 14.52 -21.19
CA TYR A 140 32.49 14.71 -21.20
C TYR A 140 31.83 14.14 -22.46
N ARG A 141 32.42 14.40 -23.62
CA ARG A 141 31.92 13.88 -24.90
C ARG A 141 32.19 12.39 -25.08
N GLY A 142 33.27 11.84 -24.52
CA GLY A 142 33.77 10.47 -24.46
C GLY A 142 33.20 9.46 -25.46
N THR A 143 33.97 8.47 -25.85
CA THR A 143 33.49 7.40 -26.73
C THR A 143 32.34 6.63 -26.08
N ILE A 144 31.14 6.84 -26.62
CA ILE A 144 29.96 6.09 -26.22
C ILE A 144 30.11 4.70 -26.84
N SER A 145 30.32 3.68 -26.03
CA SER A 145 30.23 2.30 -26.48
C SER A 145 28.75 2.01 -26.80
N GLU A 146 28.51 1.31 -27.91
CA GLU A 146 27.13 0.94 -28.35
C GLU A 146 26.33 0.19 -27.27
N LYS A 147 27.01 -0.49 -26.33
CA LYS A 147 26.39 -1.20 -25.20
C LYS A 147 25.92 -0.29 -24.05
N ASP A 148 26.46 0.94 -23.96
CA ASP A 148 26.15 1.90 -22.87
C ASP A 148 25.22 3.03 -23.34
N LEU A 149 24.68 2.92 -24.56
CA LEU A 149 24.08 4.05 -25.28
C LEU A 149 22.94 4.72 -24.56
N SER A 150 22.04 3.95 -23.96
CA SER A 150 20.79 4.51 -23.40
C SER A 150 21.01 5.32 -22.13
N PHE A 151 21.82 4.79 -21.19
CA PHE A 151 22.00 5.42 -19.88
C PHE A 151 23.06 6.54 -19.92
N THR A 152 24.15 6.36 -20.65
CA THR A 152 25.21 7.38 -20.82
C THR A 152 24.68 8.63 -21.52
N VAL A 153 23.74 8.49 -22.46
CA VAL A 153 23.05 9.63 -23.10
C VAL A 153 22.23 10.42 -22.08
N VAL A 154 21.49 9.72 -21.21
CA VAL A 154 20.65 10.36 -20.18
C VAL A 154 21.50 11.13 -19.17
N THR A 155 22.54 10.52 -18.62
CA THR A 155 23.40 11.19 -17.63
C THR A 155 24.16 12.37 -18.24
N ARG A 156 24.50 12.30 -19.53
CA ARG A 156 25.08 13.42 -20.26
C ARG A 156 24.07 14.56 -20.42
N SER A 157 22.86 14.28 -20.85
CA SER A 157 21.82 15.30 -21.01
C SER A 157 21.46 15.95 -19.67
N ALA A 158 21.43 15.17 -18.60
CA ALA A 158 21.16 15.67 -17.24
C ALA A 158 22.30 16.52 -16.65
N THR A 159 23.54 16.46 -17.18
CA THR A 159 24.64 17.28 -16.68
C THR A 159 24.39 18.77 -16.98
N ARG A 160 24.33 19.60 -15.95
CA ARG A 160 24.14 21.05 -16.03
C ARG A 160 25.42 21.84 -15.81
N ALA A 161 26.35 21.29 -15.02
CA ALA A 161 27.66 21.92 -14.80
C ALA A 161 28.73 20.83 -14.67
N LEU A 162 29.89 21.08 -15.27
CA LEU A 162 31.09 20.27 -15.11
C LEU A 162 32.29 21.19 -15.18
N TYR A 163 33.03 21.30 -14.08
CA TYR A 163 34.16 22.21 -13.97
C TYR A 163 35.16 21.78 -12.91
N ILE A 164 36.37 22.36 -13.01
CA ILE A 164 37.49 22.11 -12.12
C ILE A 164 37.83 23.40 -11.37
N THR A 165 38.15 23.26 -10.09
CA THR A 165 38.66 24.36 -9.24
C THR A 165 40.07 24.06 -8.75
N ASP A 166 40.82 25.12 -8.43
CA ASP A 166 42.12 25.05 -7.76
C ASP A 166 42.01 24.87 -6.23
N ILE A 167 43.16 24.87 -5.53
CA ILE A 167 43.25 24.77 -4.06
C ILE A 167 42.60 25.96 -3.32
N MET A 168 42.34 27.06 -3.97
CA MET A 168 41.66 28.23 -3.44
C MET A 168 40.18 28.26 -3.80
N GLY A 169 39.68 27.24 -4.49
CA GLY A 169 38.28 27.17 -4.97
C GLY A 169 37.99 28.07 -6.16
N ARG A 170 39.01 28.54 -6.88
CA ARG A 170 38.86 29.34 -8.10
C ARG A 170 38.62 28.43 -9.31
N LEU A 171 37.78 28.85 -10.23
CA LEU A 171 37.46 28.16 -11.45
C LEU A 171 38.67 28.10 -12.39
N MET A 172 39.14 26.89 -12.71
CA MET A 172 40.26 26.63 -13.61
C MET A 172 39.81 26.23 -15.01
N ALA A 173 38.76 25.46 -15.12
CA ALA A 173 38.16 25.07 -16.40
C ALA A 173 36.69 24.76 -16.23
N SER A 174 35.86 25.04 -17.23
CA SER A 174 34.46 24.68 -17.29
C SER A 174 34.00 24.47 -18.72
N ILE A 175 33.13 23.46 -18.93
CA ILE A 175 32.42 23.28 -20.20
C ILE A 175 31.10 24.05 -20.24
N HIS A 176 30.71 24.68 -19.11
CA HIS A 176 29.49 25.47 -18.98
C HIS A 176 29.83 26.88 -18.45
N THR A 177 29.12 27.89 -18.91
CA THR A 177 29.36 29.27 -18.52
C THR A 177 28.52 29.77 -17.34
N LYS A 178 27.46 29.00 -17.00
CA LYS A 178 26.60 29.32 -15.85
C LYS A 178 27.13 28.56 -14.60
N VAL A 179 28.33 28.95 -14.17
CA VAL A 179 28.96 28.39 -12.96
C VAL A 179 29.60 29.52 -12.17
N PRO A 180 29.71 29.40 -10.83
CA PRO A 180 30.39 30.44 -10.03
C PRO A 180 31.90 30.40 -10.26
N TYR A 181 32.54 31.59 -10.22
CA TYR A 181 34.02 31.66 -10.33
C TYR A 181 34.70 31.21 -9.04
N THR A 182 34.16 31.61 -7.90
CA THR A 182 34.69 31.28 -6.57
C THR A 182 33.81 30.26 -5.86
N ASN A 183 34.39 29.21 -5.34
CA ASN A 183 33.70 28.08 -4.74
C ASN A 183 34.19 27.73 -3.32
N LYS A 184 35.20 28.47 -2.78
CA LYS A 184 35.84 28.17 -1.48
C LYS A 184 34.84 28.09 -0.32
N GLU A 185 33.75 28.88 -0.38
CA GLU A 185 32.73 28.91 0.65
C GLU A 185 31.60 27.87 0.44
N ALA A 186 31.53 27.27 -0.73
CA ALA A 186 30.52 26.25 -1.04
C ALA A 186 30.72 24.99 -0.18
N SER A 187 29.59 24.46 0.33
CA SER A 187 29.58 23.26 1.18
C SER A 187 30.22 22.05 0.47
N TRP A 188 29.89 21.86 -0.80
CA TRP A 188 30.44 20.77 -1.61
C TRP A 188 31.95 20.91 -1.80
N TRP A 189 32.48 22.14 -1.98
CA TRP A 189 33.91 22.36 -2.15
C TRP A 189 34.67 22.09 -0.84
N LYS A 190 34.19 22.65 0.28
CA LYS A 190 34.76 22.42 1.61
C LYS A 190 34.76 20.93 1.96
N GLY A 191 33.65 20.23 1.64
CA GLY A 191 33.53 18.81 1.88
C GLY A 191 34.44 17.98 0.99
N ALA A 192 34.52 18.29 -0.31
CA ALA A 192 35.33 17.52 -1.25
C ALA A 192 36.83 17.81 -1.08
N PHE A 193 37.24 19.05 -0.91
CA PHE A 193 38.64 19.42 -0.68
C PHE A 193 39.11 18.95 0.70
N ASN A 194 38.26 19.01 1.71
CA ASN A 194 38.47 18.51 3.06
C ASN A 194 39.88 18.86 3.62
N LYS A 195 40.19 20.16 3.64
CA LYS A 195 41.50 20.70 4.11
C LYS A 195 42.72 20.07 3.41
N GLY A 196 42.58 19.68 2.15
CA GLY A 196 43.63 19.04 1.37
C GLY A 196 43.71 17.52 1.51
N ILE A 197 42.93 16.89 2.38
CA ILE A 197 42.88 15.41 2.51
C ILE A 197 42.15 14.79 1.32
N GLY A 198 41.14 15.46 0.81
CA GLY A 198 40.33 15.00 -0.30
C GLY A 198 39.30 13.93 0.09
N GLN A 199 38.02 14.14 -0.24
CA GLN A 199 36.97 13.19 -0.02
C GLN A 199 35.89 13.33 -1.13
N THR A 200 35.34 12.21 -1.60
CA THR A 200 34.18 12.28 -2.48
C THR A 200 32.99 12.88 -1.74
N TYR A 201 32.37 13.88 -2.33
CA TYR A 201 31.23 14.57 -1.78
C TYR A 201 30.04 14.47 -2.73
N LEU A 202 28.93 13.92 -2.26
CA LEU A 202 27.65 13.86 -2.97
C LEU A 202 26.66 14.76 -2.25
N GLU A 203 26.27 15.82 -2.92
CA GLU A 203 25.31 16.78 -2.41
C GLU A 203 23.88 16.27 -2.58
N ASN A 204 23.02 16.61 -1.63
CA ASN A 204 21.61 16.26 -1.73
C ASN A 204 20.91 17.11 -2.79
N VAL A 205 19.73 16.68 -3.24
CA VAL A 205 18.93 17.46 -4.20
C VAL A 205 18.49 18.77 -3.58
N ALA A 206 18.83 19.88 -4.22
CA ALA A 206 18.48 21.24 -3.83
C ALA A 206 18.20 22.11 -5.06
N PHE A 207 17.44 23.19 -4.87
CA PHE A 207 17.21 24.15 -5.95
C PHE A 207 18.46 25.00 -6.16
N ASP A 208 18.99 24.97 -7.37
CA ASP A 208 20.13 25.80 -7.79
C ASP A 208 19.61 27.07 -8.49
N ASN A 209 19.78 28.22 -7.82
CA ASN A 209 19.32 29.50 -8.36
C ASN A 209 20.05 29.93 -9.63
N LEU A 210 21.29 29.49 -9.85
CA LEU A 210 22.06 29.84 -11.03
C LEU A 210 21.63 29.02 -12.25
N LEU A 211 21.31 27.74 -12.02
CA LEU A 211 20.87 26.81 -13.05
C LEU A 211 19.35 26.81 -13.24
N ASP A 212 18.61 27.42 -12.30
CA ASP A 212 17.12 27.51 -12.28
C ASP A 212 16.45 26.14 -12.34
N THR A 213 17.01 25.18 -11.61
CA THR A 213 16.46 23.81 -11.52
C THR A 213 16.90 23.14 -10.24
N TYR A 214 16.24 22.02 -9.90
CA TYR A 214 16.70 21.16 -8.82
C TYR A 214 17.87 20.30 -9.28
N THR A 215 18.99 20.43 -8.58
CA THR A 215 20.22 19.70 -8.88
C THR A 215 20.69 18.89 -7.70
N PHE A 216 21.43 17.83 -7.97
CA PHE A 216 22.36 17.21 -7.05
C PHE A 216 23.75 17.21 -7.67
N SER A 217 24.80 17.19 -6.86
CA SER A 217 26.13 17.30 -7.39
C SER A 217 27.07 16.27 -6.81
N LEU A 218 28.01 15.84 -7.67
CA LEU A 218 29.10 14.97 -7.32
C LEU A 218 30.40 15.74 -7.43
N SER A 219 31.13 15.85 -6.31
CA SER A 219 32.41 16.54 -6.23
C SER A 219 33.50 15.56 -5.84
N ILE A 220 34.55 15.47 -6.65
CA ILE A 220 35.63 14.52 -6.46
C ILE A 220 36.94 15.31 -6.37
N PRO A 221 37.76 15.10 -5.32
CA PRO A 221 39.08 15.73 -5.22
C PRO A 221 39.99 15.24 -6.30
N ILE A 222 40.77 16.15 -6.83
CA ILE A 222 41.92 15.84 -7.72
C ILE A 222 43.14 15.79 -6.83
N MET A 223 43.77 14.59 -6.73
CA MET A 223 44.92 14.38 -5.90
C MET A 223 46.21 14.72 -6.69
N ASP A 224 47.25 15.09 -5.98
CA ASP A 224 48.57 15.25 -6.59
C ASP A 224 49.10 13.91 -7.16
N SER A 225 50.19 14.00 -7.92
CA SER A 225 50.78 12.84 -8.60
C SER A 225 51.22 11.69 -7.68
N ILE A 226 51.49 11.99 -6.40
CA ILE A 226 51.81 11.00 -5.38
C ILE A 226 50.58 10.51 -4.59
N GLY A 227 49.39 11.12 -4.82
CA GLY A 227 48.14 10.74 -4.18
C GLY A 227 48.01 11.14 -2.71
N TYR A 228 48.77 12.13 -2.26
CA TYR A 228 48.86 12.53 -0.86
C TYR A 228 47.98 13.73 -0.51
N GLN A 229 47.89 14.72 -1.42
CA GLN A 229 47.20 15.98 -1.17
C GLN A 229 46.24 16.32 -2.29
N ALA A 230 45.03 16.83 -1.94
CA ALA A 230 44.10 17.38 -2.92
C ALA A 230 44.64 18.71 -3.45
N ILE A 231 44.77 18.82 -4.77
CA ILE A 231 45.25 19.99 -5.52
C ILE A 231 44.17 20.73 -6.25
N GLY A 232 42.93 20.23 -6.21
CA GLY A 232 41.73 20.81 -6.79
C GLY A 232 40.54 19.92 -6.57
N VAL A 233 39.38 20.37 -7.08
CA VAL A 233 38.13 19.62 -7.02
C VAL A 233 37.45 19.63 -8.38
N LEU A 234 37.06 18.48 -8.88
CA LEU A 234 36.19 18.32 -10.01
C LEU A 234 34.75 18.31 -9.50
N HIS A 235 33.92 19.21 -9.98
CA HIS A 235 32.52 19.32 -9.63
C HIS A 235 31.62 19.05 -10.83
N ARG A 236 30.62 18.19 -10.64
CA ARG A 236 29.62 17.85 -11.66
C ARG A 236 28.22 17.93 -11.07
N ALA A 237 27.39 18.83 -11.58
CA ALA A 237 26.01 18.99 -11.18
C ALA A 237 25.08 18.40 -12.23
N TYR A 238 24.06 17.69 -11.75
CA TYR A 238 23.04 17.04 -12.57
C TYR A 238 21.68 17.62 -12.28
N ASP A 239 20.87 17.79 -13.32
CA ASP A 239 19.43 18.02 -13.17
C ASP A 239 18.79 16.77 -12.55
N ALA A 240 18.19 16.91 -11.38
CA ALA A 240 17.66 15.79 -10.62
C ALA A 240 16.53 15.07 -11.38
N LYS A 241 15.63 15.83 -12.00
CA LYS A 241 14.50 15.27 -12.74
C LYS A 241 14.97 14.48 -13.96
N GLU A 242 15.82 15.08 -14.80
CA GLU A 242 16.32 14.40 -15.99
C GLU A 242 17.17 13.17 -15.66
N PHE A 243 17.89 13.21 -14.56
CA PHE A 243 18.73 12.07 -14.14
C PHE A 243 17.90 10.90 -13.60
N PHE A 244 16.90 11.17 -12.76
CA PHE A 244 16.15 10.11 -12.08
C PHE A 244 14.97 9.58 -12.88
N ALA A 245 14.31 10.42 -13.71
CA ALA A 245 13.10 10.06 -14.46
C ALA A 245 13.21 8.73 -15.24
N PRO A 246 14.32 8.44 -15.97
CA PRO A 246 14.46 7.19 -16.70
C PRO A 246 14.51 5.93 -15.84
N SER A 247 14.78 6.08 -14.54
CA SER A 247 14.84 4.96 -13.60
C SER A 247 13.60 4.88 -12.70
N ILE A 248 12.85 5.97 -12.54
CA ILE A 248 11.76 6.11 -11.58
C ILE A 248 10.41 6.29 -12.29
N ASP A 249 10.28 7.31 -13.17
CA ASP A 249 9.00 7.72 -13.74
C ASP A 249 8.39 6.69 -14.70
N ILE A 250 9.21 5.80 -15.27
CA ILE A 250 8.74 4.73 -16.15
C ILE A 250 8.10 3.56 -15.38
N ILE A 251 8.26 3.51 -14.06
CA ILE A 251 7.74 2.42 -13.23
C ILE A 251 6.40 2.84 -12.66
N GLY A 252 5.34 2.51 -13.40
CA GLY A 252 3.97 2.64 -12.96
C GLY A 252 3.25 1.29 -13.01
N PHE A 253 2.36 1.02 -12.08
CA PHE A 253 1.54 -0.19 -12.06
C PHE A 253 0.16 0.09 -11.46
N GLY A 254 -0.86 -0.57 -12.01
CA GLY A 254 -2.23 -0.23 -11.68
C GLY A 254 -2.59 1.20 -12.10
N LYS A 255 -3.33 1.90 -11.28
CA LYS A 255 -3.74 3.31 -11.51
C LYS A 255 -2.94 4.29 -10.65
N THR A 256 -2.60 3.89 -9.43
CA THR A 256 -1.95 4.74 -8.43
C THR A 256 -0.53 4.32 -8.11
N GLY A 257 -0.14 3.08 -8.47
CA GLY A 257 1.14 2.50 -8.11
C GLY A 257 2.31 3.17 -8.84
N HIS A 258 3.32 3.61 -8.10
CA HIS A 258 4.54 4.20 -8.62
C HIS A 258 5.71 4.09 -7.63
N VAL A 259 6.88 4.54 -8.09
CA VAL A 259 8.12 4.56 -7.32
C VAL A 259 8.47 5.99 -6.95
N MET A 260 9.03 6.21 -5.77
CA MET A 260 9.51 7.49 -5.28
C MET A 260 10.89 7.35 -4.63
N LEU A 261 11.73 8.37 -4.83
CA LEU A 261 13.02 8.54 -4.16
C LEU A 261 12.94 9.71 -3.19
N ILE A 262 13.34 9.48 -1.94
CA ILE A 262 13.38 10.50 -0.89
C ILE A 262 14.70 10.44 -0.14
N ASP A 263 15.01 11.52 0.58
CA ASP A 263 16.04 11.48 1.61
C ASP A 263 15.48 11.05 2.98
N SER A 264 16.38 10.83 3.94
CA SER A 264 16.03 10.44 5.32
C SER A 264 15.24 11.52 6.10
N GLN A 265 15.14 12.75 5.58
CA GLN A 265 14.33 13.83 6.15
C GLN A 265 12.95 13.92 5.51
N GLY A 266 12.67 13.08 4.51
CA GLY A 266 11.41 13.07 3.77
C GLY A 266 11.31 14.11 2.66
N ILE A 267 12.45 14.62 2.19
CA ILE A 267 12.49 15.48 1.01
C ILE A 267 12.41 14.61 -0.25
N VAL A 268 11.49 14.93 -1.14
CA VAL A 268 11.29 14.25 -2.42
C VAL A 268 12.45 14.60 -3.35
N LEU A 269 13.22 13.60 -3.72
CA LEU A 269 14.31 13.73 -4.69
C LEU A 269 13.82 13.47 -6.11
N SER A 270 12.89 12.51 -6.26
CA SER A 270 12.17 12.23 -7.50
C SER A 270 10.86 11.50 -7.22
N CYS A 271 9.79 11.96 -7.86
CA CYS A 271 8.46 11.34 -7.83
C CYS A 271 7.69 11.75 -9.08
N PRO A 272 6.91 10.85 -9.71
CA PRO A 272 6.06 11.22 -10.84
C PRO A 272 4.94 12.20 -10.48
N LEU A 273 4.50 12.25 -9.22
CA LEU A 273 3.35 13.02 -8.76
C LEU A 273 3.71 14.24 -7.93
N LEU A 274 4.75 14.15 -7.09
CA LEU A 274 5.19 15.26 -6.25
C LEU A 274 6.37 16.00 -6.88
N PRO A 275 6.41 17.33 -6.77
CA PRO A 275 7.56 18.09 -7.23
C PRO A 275 8.81 17.78 -6.40
N THR A 276 9.95 17.73 -7.08
CA THR A 276 11.27 17.59 -6.44
C THR A 276 11.49 18.73 -5.44
N GLY A 277 12.12 18.43 -4.32
CA GLY A 277 12.38 19.36 -3.23
C GLY A 277 11.20 19.55 -2.26
N LYS A 278 10.00 19.05 -2.57
CA LYS A 278 8.87 19.08 -1.64
C LYS A 278 9.11 18.07 -0.51
N ARG A 279 8.70 18.41 0.71
CA ARG A 279 8.71 17.48 1.83
C ARG A 279 7.41 16.67 1.85
N ILE A 280 7.49 15.38 2.20
CA ILE A 280 6.31 14.54 2.45
C ILE A 280 5.46 15.20 3.55
N GLU A 281 4.16 15.39 3.27
CA GLU A 281 3.26 16.13 4.16
C GLU A 281 2.98 15.37 5.46
N ASP A 282 2.80 14.06 5.39
CA ASP A 282 2.58 13.23 6.58
C ASP A 282 3.91 12.74 7.17
N ALA A 283 4.38 13.41 8.22
CA ALA A 283 5.61 13.04 8.90
C ALA A 283 5.61 11.61 9.46
N ARG A 284 4.45 10.98 9.65
CA ARG A 284 4.35 9.58 10.13
C ARG A 284 4.82 8.56 9.11
N VAL A 285 4.81 8.92 7.82
CA VAL A 285 5.29 8.06 6.73
C VAL A 285 6.82 7.98 6.72
N ILE A 286 7.51 9.08 7.05
CA ILE A 286 8.97 9.17 6.96
C ILE A 286 9.69 8.02 7.71
N PRO A 287 9.44 7.78 9.01
CA PRO A 287 10.13 6.69 9.72
C PRO A 287 9.75 5.29 9.23
N LEU A 288 8.63 5.15 8.52
CA LEU A 288 8.21 3.88 7.94
C LEU A 288 8.96 3.54 6.65
N VAL A 289 9.39 4.56 5.87
CA VAL A 289 10.05 4.39 4.56
C VAL A 289 11.57 4.58 4.62
N THR A 290 12.12 5.00 5.75
CA THR A 290 13.56 5.25 5.94
C THR A 290 14.31 4.28 6.87
N PRO A 291 13.86 3.02 7.08
CA PRO A 291 14.67 2.05 7.80
C PRO A 291 15.97 1.71 7.08
N ARG A 292 16.94 1.20 7.85
CA ARG A 292 18.25 0.78 7.30
C ARG A 292 18.20 -0.51 6.50
N HIS A 293 17.13 -1.27 6.60
CA HIS A 293 16.95 -2.55 5.91
C HIS A 293 15.71 -2.50 5.00
N PRO A 294 15.74 -3.21 3.87
CA PRO A 294 14.55 -3.34 3.03
C PRO A 294 13.39 -3.95 3.79
N GLY A 295 12.19 -3.49 3.48
CA GLY A 295 10.98 -3.99 4.10
C GLY A 295 9.73 -3.49 3.39
N TRP A 296 8.58 -3.83 3.98
CA TRP A 296 7.29 -3.28 3.60
C TRP A 296 6.45 -2.98 4.84
N ALA A 297 5.53 -2.04 4.74
CA ALA A 297 4.62 -1.66 5.82
C ALA A 297 3.31 -1.09 5.29
N PRO A 298 2.20 -1.27 6.01
CA PRO A 298 1.01 -0.45 5.80
C PRO A 298 1.25 0.96 6.33
N THR A 299 0.77 1.97 5.61
CA THR A 299 0.87 3.37 6.02
C THR A 299 -0.50 3.99 6.26
N PRO A 300 -0.60 4.96 7.17
CA PRO A 300 -1.86 5.65 7.46
C PRO A 300 -2.25 6.68 6.39
N SER A 301 -1.35 7.01 5.48
CA SER A 301 -1.59 7.97 4.39
C SER A 301 -0.76 7.61 3.16
N ASP A 302 -1.10 8.25 2.04
CA ASP A 302 -0.44 8.04 0.77
C ASP A 302 0.90 8.79 0.62
N GLY A 303 1.27 9.63 1.59
CA GLY A 303 2.46 10.47 1.51
C GLY A 303 2.35 11.65 0.52
N HIS A 304 1.26 11.75 -0.23
CA HIS A 304 1.01 12.79 -1.25
C HIS A 304 0.03 13.88 -0.77
N GLY A 305 -0.39 13.84 0.50
CA GLY A 305 -1.39 14.73 1.08
C GLY A 305 -2.79 14.14 1.17
N GLY A 306 -2.99 12.90 0.71
CA GLY A 306 -4.23 12.14 0.89
C GLY A 306 -4.32 11.47 2.27
N THR A 307 -5.54 11.13 2.67
CA THR A 307 -5.83 10.41 3.95
C THR A 307 -6.00 8.90 3.75
N GLU A 308 -5.82 8.41 2.53
CA GLU A 308 -6.00 7.02 2.18
C GLU A 308 -4.84 6.17 2.73
N THR A 309 -5.21 5.07 3.38
CA THR A 309 -4.21 4.08 3.78
C THR A 309 -3.57 3.43 2.56
N SER A 310 -2.30 3.05 2.68
CA SER A 310 -1.53 2.49 1.56
C SER A 310 -0.65 1.35 2.04
N ILE A 311 -0.14 0.57 1.11
CA ILE A 311 0.93 -0.39 1.34
C ILE A 311 2.17 0.11 0.63
N ILE A 312 3.29 0.12 1.33
CA ILE A 312 4.58 0.56 0.82
C ILE A 312 5.63 -0.54 0.97
N GLY A 313 6.44 -0.70 -0.06
CA GLY A 313 7.72 -1.41 0.01
C GLY A 313 8.86 -0.40 -0.06
N PHE A 314 9.92 -0.58 0.71
CA PHE A 314 11.02 0.38 0.81
C PHE A 314 12.39 -0.29 0.88
N THR A 315 13.41 0.47 0.49
CA THR A 315 14.82 0.08 0.58
C THR A 315 15.73 1.30 0.70
N PRO A 316 16.82 1.26 1.49
CA PRO A 316 17.89 2.24 1.39
C PRO A 316 18.70 2.01 0.10
N LEU A 317 19.42 3.05 -0.36
CA LEU A 317 20.45 2.97 -1.39
C LEU A 317 21.81 2.88 -0.70
N PRO A 318 22.40 1.71 -0.48
CA PRO A 318 23.49 1.54 0.47
C PRO A 318 24.79 2.24 0.07
N SER A 319 25.18 2.24 -1.22
CA SER A 319 26.40 2.88 -1.69
C SER A 319 26.26 4.40 -1.69
N VAL A 320 25.15 4.90 -2.20
CA VAL A 320 24.81 6.33 -2.21
C VAL A 320 24.66 6.87 -0.80
N SER A 321 23.88 6.18 0.05
CA SER A 321 23.67 6.58 1.45
C SER A 321 24.94 6.67 2.26
N ARG A 322 25.96 5.83 1.97
CA ARG A 322 27.28 5.93 2.61
C ARG A 322 27.94 7.27 2.30
N ILE A 323 27.93 7.68 1.05
CA ILE A 323 28.55 8.94 0.61
C ILE A 323 27.74 10.12 1.12
N THR A 324 26.42 10.13 0.93
CA THR A 324 25.55 11.25 1.35
C THR A 324 25.51 11.41 2.87
N GLN A 325 25.60 10.33 3.63
CA GLN A 325 25.64 10.40 5.09
C GLN A 325 26.93 11.05 5.59
N GLN A 326 28.05 10.80 4.92
CA GLN A 326 29.33 11.47 5.20
C GLN A 326 29.33 12.94 4.72
N SER A 327 28.68 13.23 3.61
CA SER A 327 28.66 14.55 2.97
C SER A 327 27.64 15.50 3.59
N THR A 328 26.38 15.08 3.69
CA THR A 328 25.23 15.91 4.06
C THR A 328 24.50 15.44 5.31
N GLY A 329 24.90 14.31 5.89
CA GLY A 329 24.22 13.69 7.03
C GLY A 329 22.89 13.01 6.68
N THR A 330 22.53 12.89 5.37
CA THR A 330 21.30 12.28 4.89
C THR A 330 21.55 10.92 4.25
N ALA A 331 20.54 10.08 4.16
CA ALA A 331 20.56 8.83 3.41
C ALA A 331 19.41 8.84 2.41
N TRP A 332 19.60 8.18 1.26
CA TRP A 332 18.58 8.09 0.23
C TRP A 332 17.84 6.77 0.33
N HIS A 333 16.52 6.86 0.16
CA HIS A 333 15.61 5.73 0.28
C HIS A 333 14.67 5.69 -0.92
N MET A 334 14.52 4.50 -1.48
CA MET A 334 13.54 4.21 -2.51
C MET A 334 12.32 3.60 -1.87
N PHE A 335 11.13 4.02 -2.24
CA PHE A 335 9.93 3.30 -1.89
C PHE A 335 8.93 3.19 -3.03
N VAL A 336 8.17 2.12 -2.99
CA VAL A 336 7.11 1.76 -3.92
C VAL A 336 5.81 1.86 -3.17
N TRP A 337 4.82 2.48 -3.79
CA TRP A 337 3.56 2.83 -3.16
C TRP A 337 2.38 2.46 -4.05
N GLN A 338 1.27 2.02 -3.44
CA GLN A 338 -0.03 1.89 -4.09
C GLN A 338 -1.15 2.09 -3.08
N SER A 339 -2.27 2.70 -3.52
CA SER A 339 -3.46 2.93 -2.70
C SER A 339 -4.09 1.62 -2.23
N SER A 340 -4.45 1.55 -0.95
CA SER A 340 -5.19 0.41 -0.39
C SER A 340 -6.56 0.24 -1.03
N GLU A 341 -7.20 1.32 -1.47
CA GLU A 341 -8.50 1.26 -2.15
C GLU A 341 -8.38 0.50 -3.46
N GLU A 342 -7.33 0.77 -4.23
CA GLU A 342 -7.07 0.04 -5.48
C GLU A 342 -6.74 -1.43 -5.22
N LEU A 343 -5.92 -1.71 -4.21
CA LEU A 343 -5.52 -3.08 -3.87
C LEU A 343 -6.68 -3.94 -3.38
N TYR A 344 -7.57 -3.38 -2.55
CA TYR A 344 -8.67 -4.13 -1.95
C TYR A 344 -9.99 -3.99 -2.71
N GLY A 345 -10.10 -3.04 -3.64
CA GLY A 345 -11.32 -2.78 -4.42
C GLY A 345 -11.92 -4.03 -5.08
N PRO A 346 -11.14 -4.85 -5.81
CA PRO A 346 -11.65 -6.07 -6.44
C PRO A 346 -12.25 -7.05 -5.43
N ILE A 347 -11.62 -7.18 -4.25
CA ILE A 347 -12.13 -8.05 -3.18
C ILE A 347 -13.39 -7.48 -2.56
N GLN A 348 -13.42 -6.19 -2.27
CA GLN A 348 -14.62 -5.55 -1.73
C GLN A 348 -15.82 -5.71 -2.66
N ASN A 349 -15.61 -5.52 -3.97
CA ASN A 349 -16.65 -5.75 -4.97
C ASN A 349 -17.13 -7.20 -4.98
N LEU A 350 -16.20 -8.16 -4.96
CA LEU A 350 -16.56 -9.58 -4.90
C LEU A 350 -17.41 -9.91 -3.67
N PHE A 351 -16.99 -9.45 -2.49
CA PHE A 351 -17.74 -9.67 -1.26
C PHE A 351 -19.07 -8.94 -1.23
N THR A 352 -19.17 -7.78 -1.84
CA THR A 352 -20.45 -7.05 -2.01
C THR A 352 -21.41 -7.90 -2.84
N TRP A 353 -20.98 -8.45 -3.96
CA TRP A 353 -21.80 -9.35 -4.78
C TRP A 353 -22.20 -10.61 -4.02
N ILE A 354 -21.28 -11.24 -3.29
CA ILE A 354 -21.60 -12.39 -2.44
C ILE A 354 -22.64 -12.03 -1.37
N ALA A 355 -22.52 -10.87 -0.74
CA ALA A 355 -23.51 -10.38 0.24
C ALA A 355 -24.89 -10.15 -0.40
N VAL A 356 -24.96 -9.58 -1.59
CA VAL A 356 -26.22 -9.38 -2.34
C VAL A 356 -26.87 -10.71 -2.68
N PHE A 357 -26.10 -11.64 -3.29
CA PHE A 357 -26.62 -12.99 -3.58
C PHE A 357 -26.99 -13.75 -2.32
N GLY A 358 -26.24 -13.60 -1.24
CA GLY A 358 -26.55 -14.17 0.06
C GLY A 358 -27.88 -13.65 0.63
N ALA A 359 -28.12 -12.34 0.52
CA ALA A 359 -29.39 -11.72 0.96
C ALA A 359 -30.58 -12.21 0.14
N ILE A 360 -30.44 -12.33 -1.17
CA ILE A 360 -31.46 -12.89 -2.06
C ILE A 360 -31.76 -14.36 -1.69
N SER A 361 -30.71 -15.17 -1.53
CA SER A 361 -30.83 -16.58 -1.13
C SER A 361 -31.49 -16.74 0.24
N PHE A 362 -31.18 -15.85 1.18
CA PHE A 362 -31.79 -15.79 2.50
C PHE A 362 -33.30 -15.52 2.42
N GLY A 363 -33.70 -14.52 1.63
CA GLY A 363 -35.10 -14.23 1.37
C GLY A 363 -35.85 -15.42 0.74
N LEU A 364 -35.21 -16.08 -0.22
CA LEU A 364 -35.76 -17.28 -0.84
C LEU A 364 -35.93 -18.43 0.17
N LEU A 365 -34.92 -18.68 1.00
CA LEU A 365 -34.98 -19.69 2.05
C LEU A 365 -36.08 -19.42 3.09
N ILE A 366 -36.27 -18.18 3.52
CA ILE A 366 -37.37 -17.80 4.41
C ILE A 366 -38.71 -18.09 3.75
N THR A 367 -38.85 -17.72 2.48
CA THR A 367 -40.10 -17.92 1.74
C THR A 367 -40.42 -19.40 1.56
N LEU A 368 -39.47 -20.18 1.05
CA LEU A 368 -39.61 -21.63 0.86
C LEU A 368 -39.83 -22.34 2.21
N GLY A 369 -39.03 -21.98 3.24
CA GLY A 369 -39.18 -22.51 4.58
C GLY A 369 -40.52 -22.18 5.19
N SER A 370 -41.09 -20.98 4.95
CA SER A 370 -42.43 -20.59 5.39
C SER A 370 -43.52 -21.39 4.72
N ILE A 371 -43.39 -21.65 3.41
CA ILE A 371 -44.34 -22.48 2.63
C ILE A 371 -44.28 -23.93 3.12
N SER A 372 -43.07 -24.51 3.23
CA SER A 372 -42.87 -25.91 3.68
C SER A 372 -43.35 -26.12 5.11
N ALA A 373 -42.97 -25.20 6.02
CA ALA A 373 -43.46 -25.27 7.41
C ALA A 373 -45.00 -25.10 7.48
N GLY A 374 -45.62 -24.32 6.56
CA GLY A 374 -47.05 -24.23 6.45
C GLY A 374 -47.72 -25.55 6.02
N ARG A 375 -47.12 -26.23 5.04
CA ARG A 375 -47.60 -27.54 4.56
C ARG A 375 -47.51 -28.65 5.61
N ILE A 376 -46.58 -28.59 6.53
CA ILE A 376 -46.41 -29.57 7.61
C ILE A 376 -47.23 -29.16 8.84
N VAL A 377 -47.10 -27.94 9.32
CA VAL A 377 -47.65 -27.52 10.62
C VAL A 377 -49.16 -27.30 10.55
N THR A 378 -49.72 -26.87 9.42
CA THR A 378 -51.15 -26.61 9.29
C THR A 378 -51.98 -27.91 9.37
N PRO A 379 -51.69 -28.97 8.63
CA PRO A 379 -52.34 -30.26 8.78
C PRO A 379 -52.24 -30.86 10.18
N ILE A 380 -51.02 -30.83 10.78
CA ILE A 380 -50.80 -31.32 12.16
C ILE A 380 -51.71 -30.60 13.18
N ARG A 381 -51.86 -29.25 13.04
CA ARG A 381 -52.74 -28.49 13.90
C ARG A 381 -54.24 -28.85 13.69
N ARG A 382 -54.62 -29.18 12.44
CA ARG A 382 -55.99 -29.70 12.17
C ARG A 382 -56.23 -31.04 12.82
N LEU A 383 -55.25 -31.94 12.74
CA LEU A 383 -55.29 -33.24 13.44
C LEU A 383 -55.38 -33.07 14.95
N GLN A 384 -54.57 -32.17 15.53
CA GLN A 384 -54.62 -31.87 16.96
C GLN A 384 -55.99 -31.34 17.41
N ALA A 385 -56.57 -30.43 16.63
CA ALA A 385 -57.90 -29.86 16.91
C ALA A 385 -58.98 -30.97 16.82
N ALA A 386 -58.90 -31.81 15.80
CA ALA A 386 -59.84 -32.90 15.61
C ALA A 386 -59.71 -33.97 16.72
N ALA A 387 -58.49 -34.36 17.10
CA ALA A 387 -58.26 -35.26 18.23
C ALA A 387 -58.85 -34.71 19.55
N LYS A 388 -58.79 -33.39 19.76
CA LYS A 388 -59.44 -32.74 20.91
C LYS A 388 -60.95 -32.79 20.85
N LEU A 389 -61.55 -32.67 19.64
CA LEU A 389 -62.99 -32.81 19.44
C LEU A 389 -63.45 -34.27 19.62
N ILE A 390 -62.65 -35.26 19.13
CA ILE A 390 -62.91 -36.68 19.35
C ILE A 390 -62.95 -36.99 20.85
N GLY A 391 -61.95 -36.50 21.62
CA GLY A 391 -61.90 -36.67 23.06
C GLY A 391 -63.09 -36.04 23.83
N LYS A 392 -63.80 -35.12 23.23
CA LYS A 392 -65.02 -34.52 23.77
C LYS A 392 -66.33 -35.19 23.27
N GLY A 393 -66.19 -36.11 22.30
CA GLY A 393 -67.37 -36.71 21.65
C GLY A 393 -68.10 -35.80 20.66
N GLU A 394 -67.43 -34.70 20.21
CA GLU A 394 -68.07 -33.64 19.41
C GLU A 394 -67.70 -33.72 17.91
N LEU A 395 -66.78 -34.62 17.49
CA LEU A 395 -66.37 -34.74 16.08
C LEU A 395 -67.42 -35.57 15.29
N ARG A 396 -68.15 -34.86 14.39
CA ARG A 396 -69.22 -35.47 13.57
C ARG A 396 -68.81 -35.74 12.12
N GLU A 397 -67.79 -35.05 11.61
CA GLU A 397 -67.37 -35.14 10.21
C GLU A 397 -65.92 -35.70 10.13
N PRO A 398 -65.58 -36.49 9.10
CA PRO A 398 -64.26 -36.99 8.90
C PRO A 398 -63.27 -35.85 8.60
N ILE A 399 -62.03 -35.99 9.09
CA ILE A 399 -60.95 -35.07 8.83
C ILE A 399 -60.43 -35.31 7.41
N VAL A 400 -60.54 -34.28 6.53
CA VAL A 400 -60.02 -34.38 5.17
C VAL A 400 -58.70 -33.60 5.12
N ILE A 401 -57.59 -34.36 5.01
CA ILE A 401 -56.25 -33.84 4.79
C ILE A 401 -55.69 -34.56 3.55
N LYS A 402 -55.25 -33.77 2.54
CA LYS A 402 -54.69 -34.30 1.30
C LYS A 402 -53.29 -33.71 1.13
N THR A 403 -52.30 -34.37 1.70
CA THR A 403 -50.87 -33.98 1.64
C THR A 403 -50.05 -34.90 0.78
N GLY A 404 -50.54 -36.12 0.51
CA GLY A 404 -49.83 -37.14 -0.27
C GLY A 404 -48.62 -37.78 0.47
N ASP A 405 -48.59 -37.66 1.80
CA ASP A 405 -47.49 -38.12 2.65
C ASP A 405 -48.06 -38.78 3.91
N GLU A 406 -47.18 -39.14 4.87
CA GLU A 406 -47.49 -39.77 6.13
C GLU A 406 -48.50 -38.98 6.99
N ILE A 407 -48.69 -37.67 6.71
CA ILE A 407 -49.69 -36.86 7.44
C ILE A 407 -51.10 -37.16 6.96
N GLU A 408 -51.30 -37.49 5.70
CA GLU A 408 -52.56 -37.95 5.14
C GLU A 408 -52.92 -39.33 5.72
N GLU A 409 -51.93 -40.27 5.73
CA GLU A 409 -52.11 -41.58 6.33
C GLU A 409 -52.49 -41.50 7.82
N LEU A 410 -51.84 -40.57 8.56
CA LEU A 410 -52.20 -40.34 9.96
C LEU A 410 -53.60 -39.76 10.10
N ALA A 411 -54.05 -38.95 9.18
CA ALA A 411 -55.42 -38.41 9.20
C ALA A 411 -56.49 -39.51 8.99
N ASP A 412 -56.19 -40.42 8.06
CA ASP A 412 -57.05 -41.59 7.80
C ASP A 412 -57.12 -42.55 9.01
N GLU A 413 -55.98 -42.74 9.69
CA GLU A 413 -55.98 -43.58 10.90
C GLU A 413 -56.73 -42.94 12.07
N VAL A 414 -56.64 -41.61 12.23
CA VAL A 414 -57.43 -40.85 13.21
C VAL A 414 -58.93 -40.93 12.88
N ASN A 415 -59.30 -40.89 11.62
CA ASN A 415 -60.69 -41.09 11.18
C ASN A 415 -61.21 -42.49 11.50
N ARG A 416 -60.37 -43.51 11.25
CA ARG A 416 -60.68 -44.93 11.53
C ARG A 416 -60.89 -45.15 13.04
N MET A 417 -59.99 -44.58 13.86
CA MET A 417 -60.11 -44.62 15.32
C MET A 417 -61.42 -43.91 15.78
N ASN A 418 -61.76 -42.77 15.19
CA ASN A 418 -63.00 -42.07 15.54
C ASN A 418 -64.25 -42.89 15.22
N GLN A 419 -64.29 -43.59 14.05
CA GLN A 419 -65.40 -44.47 13.68
C GLN A 419 -65.52 -45.67 14.64
N GLN A 420 -64.39 -46.26 15.08
CA GLN A 420 -64.34 -47.32 16.06
C GLN A 420 -64.88 -46.86 17.43
N LEU A 421 -64.44 -45.69 17.88
CA LEU A 421 -64.96 -45.08 19.11
C LEU A 421 -66.46 -44.80 19.04
N GLU A 422 -66.95 -44.23 17.93
CA GLU A 422 -68.37 -43.94 17.73
C GLU A 422 -69.23 -45.25 17.76
N SER A 423 -68.77 -46.31 17.08
CA SER A 423 -69.43 -47.61 17.11
C SER A 423 -69.43 -48.23 18.50
N ALA A 424 -68.31 -48.20 19.24
CA ALA A 424 -68.20 -48.64 20.60
C ALA A 424 -69.13 -47.85 21.54
N PHE A 425 -69.22 -46.54 21.41
CA PHE A 425 -70.17 -45.72 22.19
C PHE A 425 -71.59 -46.03 21.87
N LYS A 426 -71.97 -46.25 20.57
CA LYS A 426 -73.33 -46.67 20.18
C LYS A 426 -73.68 -48.01 20.77
N GLN A 427 -72.74 -49.00 20.72
CA GLN A 427 -72.95 -50.29 21.33
C GLN A 427 -73.07 -50.24 22.86
N LEU A 428 -72.27 -49.45 23.54
CA LEU A 428 -72.35 -49.17 24.96
C LEU A 428 -73.68 -48.54 25.35
N LYS A 429 -74.13 -47.51 24.58
CA LYS A 429 -75.44 -46.87 24.84
C LYS A 429 -76.56 -47.73 24.60
N SER A 430 -76.56 -48.60 23.55
CA SER A 430 -77.64 -49.62 23.34
C SER A 430 -77.67 -50.66 24.42
N HIS A 431 -76.49 -51.11 24.90
CA HIS A 431 -76.37 -52.05 25.99
C HIS A 431 -76.86 -51.53 27.34
N LEU A 432 -76.55 -50.23 27.62
CA LEU A 432 -77.08 -49.50 28.79
C LEU A 432 -78.60 -49.33 28.69
N ALA A 433 -79.11 -48.94 27.54
CA ALA A 433 -80.58 -48.80 27.34
C ALA A 433 -81.30 -50.15 27.52
N SER A 434 -80.71 -51.23 26.97
CA SER A 434 -81.30 -52.59 27.19
C SER A 434 -81.26 -52.98 28.66
N LYS A 435 -80.09 -52.71 29.36
CA LYS A 435 -80.05 -53.05 30.81
C LYS A 435 -80.97 -52.14 31.65
N THR A 436 -81.14 -50.90 31.28
CA THR A 436 -82.09 -50.04 31.99
C THR A 436 -83.49 -50.46 31.78
N ALA A 437 -83.93 -50.90 30.56
CA ALA A 437 -85.19 -51.49 30.29
C ALA A 437 -85.45 -52.80 31.06
N GLU A 438 -84.39 -53.63 31.14
CA GLU A 438 -84.38 -54.91 31.92
C GLU A 438 -84.59 -54.66 33.43
N VAL A 439 -83.91 -53.62 33.97
CA VAL A 439 -84.04 -53.21 35.37
C VAL A 439 -85.42 -52.62 35.61
N GLN A 440 -86.00 -51.80 34.70
CA GLN A 440 -87.30 -51.28 34.78
C GLN A 440 -88.37 -52.37 34.75
N TYR A 441 -88.25 -53.34 33.85
CA TYR A 441 -89.15 -54.47 33.77
C TYR A 441 -89.11 -55.33 35.06
N LEU A 442 -87.93 -55.56 35.63
CA LEU A 442 -87.80 -56.24 36.89
C LEU A 442 -88.39 -55.48 38.08
N GLN A 443 -88.28 -54.11 38.08
CA GLN A 443 -88.94 -53.27 39.09
C GLN A 443 -90.43 -53.30 39.01
N GLU A 444 -91.02 -53.25 37.80
CA GLU A 444 -92.49 -53.31 37.58
C GLU A 444 -93.00 -54.70 37.94
N SER A 445 -92.31 -55.79 37.67
CA SER A 445 -92.69 -57.14 38.02
C SER A 445 -92.62 -57.39 39.55
N THR A 446 -91.79 -56.64 40.28
CA THR A 446 -91.64 -56.80 41.75
C THR A 446 -92.73 -56.02 42.53
N ILE A 447 -93.43 -55.04 41.89
CA ILE A 447 -94.53 -54.24 42.50
C ILE A 447 -95.87 -54.98 42.36
N GLN A 448 -96.00 -56.02 41.55
CA GLN A 448 -97.23 -56.79 41.35
C GLN A 448 -97.28 -58.11 42.17
N ILE A 449 -96.43 -58.28 43.16
CA ILE A 449 -96.59 -59.32 44.22
C ILE A 449 -96.84 -58.58 45.55
#